data_048ed746926fd5b99d81f1d31f976539
#
_entry.id   048ed746926fd5b99d81f1d31f976539
#
_cell.length_a   1.000
_cell.length_b   1.000
_cell.length_c   1.000
_cell.angle_alpha   90.00
_cell.angle_beta   90.00
_cell.angle_gamma   90.00
#
_symmetry.space_group_name_H-M   'P 1'
#
loop_
_entity.id
_entity.type
_entity.pdbx_description
1 polymer ?
#
loop_
_entity_poly.entity_id
_entity_poly.type
_entity_poly.pdbx_seq_one_letter_code
_entity_poly.pdbx_strand_id
1 'polypeptide(L)'
;VVLNGTSSSGKSSIAVELQRQAPELQFLHLQLDVFRAMEPPGYWADEYRDQASLRFEALCRAMNKAAAQFAACGQNVFIDHVLTSKALAYMLEDLIDHRVLFVGVKCSEEELCRREHSRGNRPLGLAQSQLASVHAHCLYDIEVDTSCTSAASTALSLAQWLRESPEATAHPRMQHARSAASLEL
;
A
#
# COMPACT_ATOMS: atom_id res chain seq x y z
N VAL A 1 -3.33 0.38 8.81
CA VAL A 1 -3.95 1.00 7.63
C VAL A 1 -3.10 0.71 6.41
N VAL A 2 -3.71 0.27 5.31
CA VAL A 2 -3.04 0.02 4.03
C VAL A 2 -3.41 1.11 3.05
N LEU A 3 -2.43 1.83 2.51
CA LEU A 3 -2.59 2.77 1.42
C LEU A 3 -2.24 2.06 0.11
N ASN A 4 -3.24 1.74 -0.72
CA ASN A 4 -3.04 1.10 -2.02
C ASN A 4 -3.32 2.06 -3.17
N GLY A 5 -2.47 2.07 -4.16
CA GLY A 5 -2.59 2.87 -5.37
C GLY A 5 -1.35 2.73 -6.25
N THR A 6 -1.38 3.26 -7.45
CA THR A 6 -0.25 3.22 -8.39
C THR A 6 0.99 3.94 -7.85
N SER A 7 2.14 3.72 -8.46
CA SER A 7 3.27 4.64 -8.33
C SER A 7 2.78 6.07 -8.61
N SER A 8 3.37 7.05 -7.96
CA SER A 8 3.03 8.49 -8.11
C SER A 8 1.60 8.90 -7.72
N SER A 9 0.75 8.00 -7.21
CA SER A 9 -0.61 8.37 -6.75
C SER A 9 -0.64 9.22 -5.47
N GLY A 10 0.49 9.45 -4.80
CA GLY A 10 0.57 10.31 -3.62
C GLY A 10 0.49 9.61 -2.27
N LYS A 11 0.46 8.29 -2.20
CA LYS A 11 0.39 7.50 -0.95
C LYS A 11 1.39 7.95 0.12
N SER A 12 2.68 7.97 -0.25
CA SER A 12 3.75 8.36 0.69
C SER A 12 3.60 9.80 1.18
N SER A 13 3.18 10.71 0.29
CA SER A 13 2.93 12.11 0.66
C SER A 13 1.76 12.24 1.63
N ILE A 14 0.68 11.46 1.43
CA ILE A 14 -0.47 11.40 2.34
C ILE A 14 -0.02 10.89 3.71
N ALA A 15 0.75 9.79 3.77
CA ALA A 15 1.22 9.23 5.03
C ALA A 15 2.09 10.22 5.82
N VAL A 16 3.04 10.89 5.15
CA VAL A 16 3.89 11.92 5.77
C VAL A 16 3.06 13.11 6.26
N GLU A 17 2.12 13.59 5.46
CA GLU A 17 1.25 14.70 5.86
C GLU A 17 0.35 14.30 7.03
N LEU A 18 -0.14 13.08 7.07
CA LEU A 18 -0.96 12.60 8.19
C LEU A 18 -0.14 12.52 9.49
N GLN A 19 1.09 12.00 9.43
CA GLN A 19 2.00 12.02 10.60
C GLN A 19 2.25 13.44 11.12
N ARG A 20 2.36 14.41 10.20
CA ARG A 20 2.59 15.82 10.55
C ARG A 20 1.35 16.51 11.13
N GLN A 21 0.17 16.23 10.60
CA GLN A 21 -1.09 16.93 10.94
C GLN A 21 -1.90 16.25 12.05
N ALA A 22 -1.67 14.97 12.28
CA ALA A 22 -2.35 14.16 13.30
C ALA A 22 -1.34 13.30 14.10
N PRO A 23 -0.33 13.94 14.73
CA PRO A 23 0.72 13.24 15.47
C PRO A 23 0.18 12.39 16.63
N GLU A 24 -0.99 12.73 17.17
CA GLU A 24 -1.67 11.98 18.22
C GLU A 24 -2.09 10.57 17.78
N LEU A 25 -2.27 10.33 16.47
CA LEU A 25 -2.58 9.01 15.94
C LEU A 25 -1.36 8.07 15.90
N GLN A 26 -0.15 8.61 16.08
CA GLN A 26 1.11 7.88 16.26
C GLN A 26 1.38 6.78 15.21
N PHE A 27 1.09 7.06 13.94
CA PHE A 27 1.31 6.09 12.86
C PHE A 27 2.79 5.96 12.50
N LEU A 28 3.29 4.74 12.46
CA LEU A 28 4.53 4.38 11.77
C LEU A 28 4.26 4.25 10.27
N HIS A 29 5.21 4.64 9.42
CA HIS A 29 5.07 4.56 7.97
C HIS A 29 6.04 3.53 7.40
N LEU A 30 5.51 2.39 6.96
CA LEU A 30 6.25 1.32 6.30
C LEU A 30 6.05 1.40 4.78
N GLN A 31 7.15 1.41 4.06
CA GLN A 31 7.19 1.46 2.59
C GLN A 31 8.06 0.31 2.07
N LEU A 32 7.63 -0.33 0.98
CA LEU A 32 8.42 -1.40 0.37
C LEU A 32 9.80 -0.90 -0.09
N ASP A 33 9.90 0.34 -0.56
CA ASP A 33 11.16 0.95 -0.98
C ASP A 33 12.17 1.08 0.18
N VAL A 34 11.73 1.28 1.42
CA VAL A 34 12.60 1.30 2.61
C VAL A 34 13.18 -0.10 2.88
N PHE A 35 12.36 -1.14 2.75
CA PHE A 35 12.85 -2.52 2.87
C PHE A 35 13.80 -2.87 1.75
N ARG A 36 13.55 -2.42 0.52
CA ARG A 36 14.46 -2.59 -0.61
C ARG A 36 15.80 -1.86 -0.42
N ALA A 37 15.82 -0.76 0.29
CA ALA A 37 17.05 -0.03 0.60
C ALA A 37 18.01 -0.80 1.54
N MET A 38 17.52 -1.86 2.21
CA MET A 38 18.35 -2.76 3.02
C MET A 38 19.05 -3.85 2.18
N GLU A 39 18.67 -3.99 0.90
CA GLU A 39 19.20 -5.02 0.01
C GLU A 39 20.64 -4.68 -0.43
N PRO A 40 21.50 -5.68 -0.62
CA PRO A 40 22.85 -5.43 -1.13
C PRO A 40 22.82 -4.95 -2.58
N PRO A 41 23.86 -4.19 -3.01
CA PRO A 41 24.01 -3.80 -4.40
C PRO A 41 23.90 -4.99 -5.36
N GLY A 42 23.21 -4.82 -6.48
CA GLY A 42 23.05 -5.88 -7.49
C GLY A 42 22.03 -6.96 -7.15
N TYR A 43 21.30 -6.84 -6.04
CA TYR A 43 20.31 -7.85 -5.61
C TYR A 43 19.24 -8.17 -6.69
N TRP A 44 18.92 -7.21 -7.57
CA TRP A 44 17.96 -7.34 -8.67
C TRP A 44 18.63 -7.37 -10.05
N ALA A 45 19.92 -7.68 -10.12
CA ALA A 45 20.62 -7.80 -11.39
C ALA A 45 20.03 -8.91 -12.26
N ASP A 46 20.19 -8.79 -13.59
CA ASP A 46 19.59 -9.70 -14.56
C ASP A 46 19.99 -11.17 -14.36
N GLU A 47 21.17 -11.43 -13.83
CA GLU A 47 21.68 -12.77 -13.49
C GLU A 47 20.83 -13.51 -12.43
N TYR A 48 19.99 -12.76 -11.67
CA TYR A 48 19.10 -13.30 -10.64
C TYR A 48 17.61 -13.18 -11.00
N ARG A 49 17.31 -12.95 -12.27
CA ARG A 49 15.93 -12.72 -12.74
C ARG A 49 14.99 -13.89 -12.44
N ASP A 50 15.49 -15.12 -12.46
CA ASP A 50 14.74 -16.33 -12.10
C ASP A 50 14.31 -16.34 -10.62
N GLN A 51 15.03 -15.65 -9.74
CA GLN A 51 14.74 -15.53 -8.32
C GLN A 51 13.88 -14.31 -7.96
N ALA A 52 13.63 -13.43 -8.92
CA ALA A 52 12.96 -12.12 -8.67
C ALA A 52 11.58 -12.29 -8.01
N SER A 53 10.82 -13.31 -8.40
CA SER A 53 9.49 -13.58 -7.82
C SER A 53 9.58 -13.98 -6.35
N LEU A 54 10.52 -14.87 -6.00
CA LEU A 54 10.74 -15.33 -4.63
C LEU A 54 11.27 -14.20 -3.73
N ARG A 55 12.17 -13.39 -4.26
CA ARG A 55 12.71 -12.22 -3.54
C ARG A 55 11.63 -11.18 -3.29
N PHE A 56 10.79 -10.91 -4.28
CA PHE A 56 9.65 -9.99 -4.12
C PHE A 56 8.65 -10.51 -3.06
N GLU A 57 8.33 -11.81 -3.08
CA GLU A 57 7.48 -12.43 -2.06
C GLU A 57 8.08 -12.27 -0.67
N ALA A 58 9.36 -12.65 -0.51
CA ALA A 58 10.05 -12.54 0.78
C ALA A 58 10.03 -11.10 1.32
N LEU A 59 10.23 -10.12 0.46
CA LEU A 59 10.22 -8.70 0.81
C LEU A 59 8.82 -8.23 1.25
N CYS A 60 7.77 -8.59 0.50
CA CYS A 60 6.40 -8.27 0.84
C CYS A 60 6.01 -8.88 2.19
N ARG A 61 6.30 -10.18 2.39
CA ARG A 61 6.00 -10.88 3.64
C ARG A 61 6.80 -10.32 4.82
N ALA A 62 8.07 -9.96 4.62
CA ALA A 62 8.87 -9.33 5.67
C ALA A 62 8.25 -7.99 6.12
N MET A 63 7.80 -7.16 5.19
CA MET A 63 7.12 -5.90 5.50
C MET A 63 5.79 -6.14 6.22
N ASN A 64 4.98 -7.09 5.76
CA ASN A 64 3.70 -7.43 6.39
C ASN A 64 3.91 -7.92 7.84
N LYS A 65 4.89 -8.82 8.06
CA LYS A 65 5.23 -9.32 9.40
C LYS A 65 5.79 -8.23 10.31
N ALA A 66 6.58 -7.32 9.77
CA ALA A 66 7.03 -6.14 10.53
C ALA A 66 5.84 -5.27 10.97
N ALA A 67 4.88 -5.01 10.06
CA ALA A 67 3.67 -4.28 10.38
C ALA A 67 2.84 -4.99 11.47
N ALA A 68 2.66 -6.32 11.36
CA ALA A 68 1.97 -7.13 12.36
C ALA A 68 2.66 -7.04 13.72
N GLN A 69 4.00 -7.11 13.74
CA GLN A 69 4.77 -7.01 15.00
C GLN A 69 4.67 -5.63 15.65
N PHE A 70 4.73 -4.55 14.87
CA PHE A 70 4.50 -3.21 15.39
C PHE A 70 3.07 -3.06 15.96
N ALA A 71 2.07 -3.60 15.26
CA ALA A 71 0.69 -3.58 15.74
C ALA A 71 0.53 -4.39 17.05
N ALA A 72 1.18 -5.55 17.17
CA ALA A 72 1.20 -6.35 18.40
C ALA A 72 1.85 -5.60 19.58
N CYS A 73 2.77 -4.66 19.30
CA CYS A 73 3.35 -3.75 20.30
C CYS A 73 2.49 -2.49 20.54
N GLY A 74 1.25 -2.44 20.05
CA GLY A 74 0.33 -1.33 20.25
C GLY A 74 0.57 -0.12 19.35
N GLN A 75 1.37 -0.27 18.28
CA GLN A 75 1.66 0.81 17.35
C GLN A 75 0.67 0.83 16.18
N ASN A 76 0.22 2.01 15.78
CA ASN A 76 -0.52 2.19 14.55
C ASN A 76 0.46 2.20 13.36
N VAL A 77 0.09 1.55 12.26
CA VAL A 77 0.97 1.40 11.09
C VAL A 77 0.26 1.80 9.80
N PHE A 78 0.92 2.62 8.98
CA PHE A 78 0.64 2.74 7.55
C PHE A 78 1.54 1.80 6.76
N ILE A 79 0.93 0.95 5.93
CA ILE A 79 1.63 0.20 4.89
C ILE A 79 1.36 0.89 3.56
N ASP A 80 2.37 1.52 2.98
CA ASP A 80 2.32 2.16 1.66
C ASP A 80 2.79 1.16 0.60
N HIS A 81 1.86 0.69 -0.20
CA HIS A 81 2.14 -0.36 -1.18
C HIS A 81 1.44 -0.14 -2.51
N VAL A 82 2.00 -0.72 -3.57
CA VAL A 82 1.34 -0.98 -4.86
C VAL A 82 0.95 -2.46 -4.85
N LEU A 83 -0.29 -2.75 -4.48
CA LEU A 83 -0.75 -4.13 -4.32
C LEU A 83 -1.04 -4.78 -5.67
N THR A 84 -0.08 -5.56 -6.16
CA THR A 84 -0.38 -6.56 -7.20
C THR A 84 -1.27 -7.66 -6.61
N SER A 85 -1.91 -8.48 -7.45
CA SER A 85 -2.74 -9.61 -6.97
C SER A 85 -1.95 -10.54 -6.04
N LYS A 86 -0.65 -10.79 -6.32
CA LYS A 86 0.22 -11.59 -5.46
C LYS A 86 0.51 -10.90 -4.13
N ALA A 87 0.88 -9.61 -4.17
CA ALA A 87 1.17 -8.85 -2.95
C ALA A 87 -0.06 -8.72 -2.04
N LEU A 88 -1.25 -8.53 -2.62
CA LEU A 88 -2.51 -8.56 -1.88
C LEU A 88 -2.74 -9.93 -1.22
N ALA A 89 -2.49 -11.00 -1.97
CA ALA A 89 -2.61 -12.36 -1.46
C ALA A 89 -1.74 -12.59 -0.22
N TYR A 90 -0.46 -12.21 -0.29
CA TYR A 90 0.47 -12.31 0.84
C TYR A 90 0.00 -11.47 2.04
N MET A 91 -0.47 -10.26 1.77
CA MET A 91 -0.96 -9.36 2.83
C MET A 91 -2.18 -9.93 3.55
N LEU A 92 -3.16 -10.48 2.82
CA LEU A 92 -4.36 -11.09 3.42
C LEU A 92 -4.03 -12.32 4.29
N GLU A 93 -3.00 -13.09 3.91
CA GLU A 93 -2.51 -14.22 4.70
C GLU A 93 -1.73 -13.76 5.94
N ASP A 94 -0.76 -12.86 5.75
CA ASP A 94 0.17 -12.45 6.81
C ASP A 94 -0.50 -11.59 7.89
N LEU A 95 -1.61 -10.90 7.57
CA LEU A 95 -2.34 -10.01 8.47
C LEU A 95 -3.73 -10.55 8.87
N ILE A 96 -3.96 -11.87 8.78
CA ILE A 96 -5.26 -12.51 8.97
C ILE A 96 -5.89 -12.18 10.33
N ASP A 97 -5.11 -12.11 11.39
CA ASP A 97 -5.56 -11.87 12.75
C ASP A 97 -5.54 -10.38 13.15
N HIS A 98 -5.33 -9.49 12.18
CA HIS A 98 -5.21 -8.06 12.44
C HIS A 98 -6.40 -7.28 11.89
N ARG A 99 -6.77 -6.21 12.61
CA ARG A 99 -7.71 -5.21 12.10
C ARG A 99 -7.00 -4.34 11.06
N VAL A 100 -7.36 -4.49 9.79
CA VAL A 100 -6.73 -3.78 8.68
C VAL A 100 -7.75 -2.94 7.93
N LEU A 101 -7.51 -1.62 7.86
CA LEU A 101 -8.28 -0.68 7.06
C LEU A 101 -7.59 -0.50 5.71
N PHE A 102 -8.34 -0.64 4.61
CA PHE A 102 -7.84 -0.45 3.26
C PHE A 102 -8.29 0.89 2.69
N VAL A 103 -7.34 1.71 2.29
CA VAL A 103 -7.54 3.02 1.65
C VAL A 103 -7.11 2.94 0.19
N GLY A 104 -8.06 3.13 -0.72
CA GLY A 104 -7.78 3.24 -2.15
C GLY A 104 -7.34 4.65 -2.52
N VAL A 105 -6.09 4.81 -2.94
CA VAL A 105 -5.56 6.11 -3.37
C VAL A 105 -5.61 6.19 -4.90
N LYS A 106 -6.68 6.81 -5.40
CA LYS A 106 -6.94 7.03 -6.82
C LYS A 106 -6.21 8.27 -7.32
N CYS A 107 -5.88 8.27 -8.60
CA CYS A 107 -5.35 9.44 -9.29
C CYS A 107 -5.59 9.28 -10.79
N SER A 108 -5.91 10.36 -11.47
CA SER A 108 -6.09 10.33 -12.93
C SER A 108 -4.79 10.00 -13.65
N GLU A 109 -4.90 9.34 -14.80
CA GLU A 109 -3.75 8.98 -15.62
C GLU A 109 -2.93 10.21 -16.02
N GLU A 110 -3.59 11.30 -16.38
CA GLU A 110 -2.94 12.56 -16.76
C GLU A 110 -2.06 13.10 -15.62
N GLU A 111 -2.61 13.15 -14.41
CA GLU A 111 -1.87 13.64 -13.23
C GLU A 111 -0.74 12.69 -12.83
N LEU A 112 -0.93 11.37 -12.96
CA LEU A 112 0.12 10.38 -12.75
C LEU A 112 1.30 10.60 -13.69
N CYS A 113 1.02 10.77 -14.98
CA CYS A 113 2.05 11.06 -16.01
C CYS A 113 2.79 12.37 -15.67
N ARG A 114 2.06 13.43 -15.32
CA ARG A 114 2.66 14.70 -14.92
C ARG A 114 3.60 14.55 -13.72
N ARG A 115 3.18 13.78 -12.69
CA ARG A 115 3.99 13.53 -11.49
C ARG A 115 5.22 12.67 -11.78
N GLU A 116 5.10 11.66 -12.63
CA GLU A 116 6.25 10.83 -13.04
C GLU A 116 7.32 11.66 -13.74
N HIS A 117 6.92 12.51 -14.69
CA HIS A 117 7.86 13.43 -15.37
C HIS A 117 8.55 14.37 -14.38
N SER A 118 7.82 14.92 -13.43
CA SER A 118 8.37 15.86 -12.44
C SER A 118 9.37 15.20 -11.47
N ARG A 119 9.19 13.91 -11.15
CA ARG A 119 10.05 13.18 -10.23
C ARG A 119 11.39 12.77 -10.83
N GLY A 120 11.43 12.37 -12.10
CA GLY A 120 12.64 11.97 -12.83
C GLY A 120 13.39 10.73 -12.29
N ASN A 121 12.91 10.10 -11.22
CA ASN A 121 13.58 8.97 -10.55
C ASN A 121 12.82 7.64 -10.69
N ARG A 122 11.80 7.59 -11.53
CA ARG A 122 11.00 6.39 -11.84
C ARG A 122 10.91 6.22 -13.37
N PRO A 123 10.80 4.97 -13.86
CA PRO A 123 10.52 4.73 -15.28
C PRO A 123 9.20 5.40 -15.66
N LEU A 124 9.21 6.10 -16.80
CA LEU A 124 8.00 6.70 -17.37
C LEU A 124 7.02 5.59 -17.79
N GLY A 125 5.73 5.78 -17.53
CA GLY A 125 4.67 4.83 -17.84
C GLY A 125 4.50 3.73 -16.78
N LEU A 126 5.29 3.73 -15.70
CA LEU A 126 5.15 2.76 -14.63
C LEU A 126 3.76 2.84 -13.97
N ALA A 127 3.30 4.04 -13.62
CA ALA A 127 1.97 4.23 -13.02
C ALA A 127 0.85 3.79 -13.97
N GLN A 128 0.96 4.11 -15.26
CA GLN A 128 0.00 3.70 -16.28
C GLN A 128 -0.08 2.17 -16.38
N SER A 129 1.03 1.46 -16.38
CA SER A 129 1.06 -0.01 -16.42
C SER A 129 0.39 -0.66 -15.20
N GLN A 130 0.30 0.05 -14.08
CA GLN A 130 -0.28 -0.41 -12.84
C GLN A 130 -1.79 -0.10 -12.72
N LEU A 131 -2.32 0.90 -13.45
CA LEU A 131 -3.69 1.39 -13.32
C LEU A 131 -4.73 0.28 -13.43
N ALA A 132 -4.61 -0.58 -14.43
CA ALA A 132 -5.58 -1.64 -14.68
C ALA A 132 -5.60 -2.73 -13.61
N SER A 133 -4.49 -2.95 -12.90
CA SER A 133 -4.31 -4.09 -12.00
C SER A 133 -4.36 -3.74 -10.52
N VAL A 134 -3.88 -2.56 -10.13
CA VAL A 134 -3.67 -2.21 -8.72
C VAL A 134 -4.95 -2.14 -7.89
N HIS A 135 -6.08 -1.82 -8.54
CA HIS A 135 -7.38 -1.73 -7.90
C HIS A 135 -8.32 -2.90 -8.22
N ALA A 136 -7.97 -3.75 -9.19
CA ALA A 136 -8.88 -4.74 -9.77
C ALA A 136 -9.41 -5.78 -8.76
N HIS A 137 -8.63 -6.14 -7.76
CA HIS A 137 -8.98 -7.19 -6.79
C HIS A 137 -8.99 -6.68 -5.35
N CYS A 138 -8.89 -5.37 -5.15
CA CYS A 138 -8.83 -4.75 -3.84
C CYS A 138 -10.17 -4.09 -3.50
N LEU A 139 -10.73 -4.44 -2.35
CA LEU A 139 -11.84 -3.71 -1.75
C LEU A 139 -11.28 -2.65 -0.81
N TYR A 140 -12.00 -1.56 -0.64
CA TYR A 140 -11.59 -0.45 0.20
C TYR A 140 -12.66 -0.11 1.23
N ASP A 141 -12.21 0.31 2.42
CA ASP A 141 -13.06 0.89 3.45
C ASP A 141 -13.35 2.37 3.12
N ILE A 142 -12.38 3.03 2.47
CA ILE A 142 -12.52 4.38 1.91
C ILE A 142 -11.66 4.54 0.67
N GLU A 143 -12.12 5.36 -0.27
CA GLU A 143 -11.32 5.79 -1.43
C GLU A 143 -11.09 7.29 -1.38
N VAL A 144 -9.89 7.71 -1.75
CA VAL A 144 -9.51 9.12 -1.89
C VAL A 144 -8.96 9.37 -3.29
N ASP A 145 -9.29 10.53 -3.86
CA ASP A 145 -8.81 10.95 -5.17
C ASP A 145 -7.84 12.12 -5.01
N THR A 146 -6.62 11.89 -5.49
CA THR A 146 -5.52 12.87 -5.43
C THR A 146 -5.30 13.62 -6.73
N SER A 147 -6.16 13.42 -7.74
CA SER A 147 -6.02 14.08 -9.05
C SER A 147 -6.03 15.61 -8.91
N CYS A 148 -6.96 16.13 -8.10
CA CYS A 148 -7.14 17.55 -7.88
C CYS A 148 -7.01 17.96 -6.40
N THR A 149 -6.73 17.01 -5.50
CA THR A 149 -6.66 17.23 -4.06
C THR A 149 -5.22 17.14 -3.57
N SER A 150 -4.78 18.08 -2.75
CA SER A 150 -3.44 18.06 -2.18
C SER A 150 -3.28 16.92 -1.16
N ALA A 151 -2.05 16.42 -1.00
CA ALA A 151 -1.74 15.44 0.03
C ALA A 151 -2.13 15.92 1.44
N ALA A 152 -1.96 17.20 1.72
CA ALA A 152 -2.32 17.82 3.00
C ALA A 152 -3.84 17.77 3.24
N SER A 153 -4.65 18.15 2.26
CA SER A 153 -6.12 18.09 2.38
C SER A 153 -6.61 16.65 2.51
N THR A 154 -6.05 15.72 1.71
CA THR A 154 -6.39 14.30 1.80
C THR A 154 -6.03 13.72 3.16
N ALA A 155 -4.87 14.10 3.71
CA ALA A 155 -4.43 13.66 5.03
C ALA A 155 -5.37 14.15 6.15
N LEU A 156 -5.85 15.40 6.08
CA LEU A 156 -6.84 15.92 7.04
C LEU A 156 -8.14 15.13 7.02
N SER A 157 -8.68 14.84 5.84
CA SER A 157 -9.91 14.06 5.68
C SER A 157 -9.73 12.63 6.21
N LEU A 158 -8.59 11.98 5.90
CA LEU A 158 -8.27 10.66 6.42
C LEU A 158 -8.08 10.67 7.94
N ALA A 159 -7.43 11.70 8.51
CA ALA A 159 -7.25 11.81 9.95
C ALA A 159 -8.59 11.92 10.66
N GLN A 160 -9.53 12.71 10.12
CA GLN A 160 -10.87 12.81 10.66
C GLN A 160 -11.59 11.45 10.62
N TRP A 161 -11.58 10.78 9.46
CA TRP A 161 -12.19 9.46 9.31
C TRP A 161 -11.59 8.42 10.28
N LEU A 162 -10.26 8.41 10.46
CA LEU A 162 -9.59 7.49 11.39
C LEU A 162 -9.95 7.75 12.86
N ARG A 163 -10.20 9.02 13.26
CA ARG A 163 -10.66 9.36 14.62
C ARG A 163 -12.04 8.82 14.93
N GLU A 164 -12.88 8.63 13.93
CA GLU A 164 -14.21 8.01 14.07
C GLU A 164 -14.12 6.50 14.30
N SER A 165 -12.91 5.92 14.33
CA SER A 165 -12.64 4.49 14.52
C SER A 165 -13.45 3.60 13.55
N PRO A 166 -13.37 3.80 12.24
CA PRO A 166 -14.20 3.13 11.26
C PRO A 166 -14.07 1.62 11.34
N GLU A 167 -15.14 0.90 11.02
CA GLU A 167 -15.12 -0.56 10.94
C GLU A 167 -14.26 -1.03 9.76
N ALA A 168 -13.42 -2.04 9.99
CA ALA A 168 -12.63 -2.69 8.93
C ALA A 168 -13.49 -3.74 8.24
N THR A 169 -14.06 -3.42 7.11
CA THR A 169 -14.98 -4.29 6.33
C THR A 169 -14.33 -4.90 5.10
N ALA A 170 -13.42 -4.17 4.46
CA ALA A 170 -12.77 -4.60 3.23
C ALA A 170 -11.88 -5.82 3.43
N HIS A 171 -11.07 -5.83 4.48
CA HIS A 171 -10.13 -6.92 4.78
C HIS A 171 -10.82 -8.28 4.96
N PRO A 172 -11.79 -8.46 5.90
CA PRO A 172 -12.45 -9.75 6.09
C PRO A 172 -13.24 -10.18 4.85
N ARG A 173 -13.83 -9.26 4.09
CA ARG A 173 -14.53 -9.60 2.84
C ARG A 173 -13.58 -10.17 1.79
N MET A 174 -12.40 -9.60 1.62
CA MET A 174 -11.38 -10.11 0.70
C MET A 174 -10.85 -11.48 1.14
N GLN A 175 -10.66 -11.69 2.45
CA GLN A 175 -10.25 -12.99 3.00
C GLN A 175 -11.29 -14.08 2.72
N HIS A 176 -12.58 -13.82 2.97
CA HIS A 176 -13.67 -14.75 2.69
C HIS A 176 -13.76 -15.12 1.21
N ALA A 177 -13.70 -14.13 0.32
CA ALA A 177 -13.75 -14.36 -1.12
C ALA A 177 -12.60 -15.25 -1.60
N ARG A 178 -11.41 -15.08 -1.04
CA ARG A 178 -10.25 -15.90 -1.37
C ARG A 178 -10.35 -17.34 -0.85
N SER A 179 -10.84 -17.51 0.38
CA SER A 179 -11.06 -18.84 0.96
C SER A 179 -12.07 -19.64 0.17
N ALA A 180 -13.17 -19.00 -0.30
CA ALA A 180 -14.16 -19.63 -1.15
C ALA A 180 -13.57 -20.10 -2.49
N ALA A 181 -12.77 -19.25 -3.15
CA ALA A 181 -12.12 -19.59 -4.42
C ALA A 181 -11.08 -20.73 -4.28
N SER A 182 -10.50 -20.91 -3.10
CA SER A 182 -9.53 -22.01 -2.84
C SER A 182 -10.20 -23.36 -2.55
N LEU A 183 -11.50 -23.38 -2.27
CA LEU A 183 -12.27 -24.61 -2.02
C LEU A 183 -12.93 -25.18 -3.31
N GLU A 184 -12.92 -24.40 -4.40
CA GLU A 184 -13.48 -24.80 -5.70
C GLU A 184 -12.43 -25.41 -6.66
N LEU A 185 -11.18 -25.53 -6.24
CA LEU A 185 -10.05 -26.12 -6.98
C LEU A 185 -9.63 -27.45 -6.37
#